data_719aaa146c3af63f11c5dc56a27f9e23
#
_entry.id   719aaa146c3af63f11c5dc56a27f9e23
#
_cell.length_a   1.000
_cell.length_b   1.000
_cell.length_c   1.000
_cell.angle_alpha   90.00
_cell.angle_beta   90.00
_cell.angle_gamma   90.00
#
_symmetry.space_group_name_H-M   'P 1'
#
loop_
_entity.id
_entity.type
_entity.pdbx_description
1 polymer ?
#
loop_
_entity_poly.entity_id
_entity_poly.type
_entity_poly.pdbx_seq_one_letter_code
_entity_poly.pdbx_strand_id
1 'polypeptide(L)'
;LEFNSTQSHFFMKNKMEEADGKNEFLNGIVFIIAGFSNYYDKVKGISINENMQGILLADKYPVKNWQVTSETRKIDNYLCYKAFYSENNKKAGKDRLKKVTAWFAPSLPYSYGPNSYNGLPGLVLELLDEETKKLYFVKSIELKDESIEIKFPKGKILTQEEYMSKANNFYR
;
A
#
# COMPACT_ATOMS: atom_id res chain seq x y z
N LEU A 1 4.01 -1.76 8.20
CA LEU A 1 4.83 -1.05 7.23
C LEU A 1 6.25 -0.98 7.77
N GLU A 2 7.19 -1.52 7.02
CA GLU A 2 8.62 -1.36 7.23
C GLU A 2 9.19 -0.48 6.13
N PHE A 3 10.17 0.36 6.43
CA PHE A 3 10.74 1.27 5.44
C PHE A 3 12.15 1.73 5.82
N ASN A 4 12.88 2.15 4.80
CA ASN A 4 14.15 2.89 4.91
C ASN A 4 14.08 4.15 4.03
N SER A 5 15.20 4.79 3.75
CA SER A 5 15.24 6.04 2.96
C SER A 5 14.75 5.87 1.51
N THR A 6 14.87 4.69 0.94
CA THR A 6 14.64 4.42 -0.50
C THR A 6 13.55 3.38 -0.77
N GLN A 7 13.20 2.56 0.20
CA GLN A 7 12.33 1.41 0.00
C GLN A 7 11.33 1.25 1.13
N SER A 8 10.17 0.66 0.82
CA SER A 8 9.18 0.27 1.82
C SER A 8 8.55 -1.08 1.48
N HIS A 9 8.09 -1.75 2.54
CA HIS A 9 7.31 -2.97 2.46
C HIS A 9 6.10 -2.85 3.37
N PHE A 10 4.92 -2.79 2.76
CA PHE A 10 3.65 -2.89 3.46
C PHE A 10 3.16 -4.33 3.42
N PHE A 11 2.90 -4.90 4.57
CA PHE A 11 2.41 -6.27 4.70
C PHE A 11 1.52 -6.39 5.94
N MET A 12 0.72 -7.42 5.94
CA MET A 12 -0.05 -7.79 7.12
C MET A 12 0.75 -8.76 7.98
N LYS A 13 0.96 -8.40 9.23
CA LYS A 13 1.55 -9.30 10.20
C LYS A 13 0.46 -10.26 10.71
N ASN A 14 0.52 -11.51 10.25
CA ASN A 14 -0.39 -12.53 10.75
C ASN A 14 -0.11 -12.79 12.25
N LYS A 15 -1.05 -12.40 13.08
CA LYS A 15 -1.04 -12.84 14.50
C LYS A 15 -1.53 -14.28 14.68
N MET A 16 -1.86 -14.98 13.59
CA MET A 16 -2.53 -16.29 13.62
C MET A 16 -1.59 -17.49 13.46
N GLU A 17 -0.27 -17.29 13.51
CA GLU A 17 0.67 -18.43 13.58
C GLU A 17 0.57 -19.22 14.88
N GLU A 18 -0.17 -18.73 15.90
CA GLU A 18 -0.39 -19.41 17.18
C GLU A 18 -1.75 -20.13 17.32
N ALA A 19 -2.63 -20.03 16.31
CA ALA A 19 -3.93 -20.69 16.37
C ALA A 19 -4.01 -21.83 15.35
N ASP A 20 -4.16 -23.06 15.87
CA ASP A 20 -4.42 -24.31 15.15
C ASP A 20 -5.05 -24.16 13.77
N GLY A 21 -4.44 -24.80 12.76
CA GLY A 21 -4.74 -24.93 11.33
C GLY A 21 -6.19 -25.01 10.80
N LYS A 22 -7.16 -24.42 11.48
CA LYS A 22 -8.59 -24.49 11.12
C LYS A 22 -9.15 -23.26 10.39
N ASN A 23 -8.32 -22.27 10.00
CA ASN A 23 -8.86 -20.99 9.54
C ASN A 23 -8.33 -20.50 8.18
N GLU A 24 -8.11 -21.37 7.19
CA GLU A 24 -7.77 -20.93 5.82
C GLU A 24 -8.81 -19.97 5.23
N PHE A 25 -10.09 -20.18 5.54
CA PHE A 25 -11.17 -19.30 5.11
C PHE A 25 -11.08 -17.90 5.75
N LEU A 26 -10.81 -17.82 7.06
CA LEU A 26 -10.61 -16.55 7.75
C LEU A 26 -9.34 -15.84 7.30
N ASN A 27 -8.25 -16.57 7.04
CA ASN A 27 -7.03 -16.02 6.47
C ASN A 27 -7.29 -15.42 5.09
N GLY A 28 -8.06 -16.09 4.23
CA GLY A 28 -8.49 -15.56 2.94
C GLY A 28 -9.30 -14.27 3.06
N ILE A 29 -10.24 -14.19 4.00
CA ILE A 29 -11.02 -12.97 4.27
C ILE A 29 -10.11 -11.84 4.76
N VAL A 30 -9.18 -12.12 5.65
CA VAL A 30 -8.26 -11.13 6.20
C VAL A 30 -7.34 -10.57 5.11
N PHE A 31 -6.85 -11.40 4.17
CA PHE A 31 -6.11 -10.94 3.00
C PHE A 31 -6.93 -9.99 2.11
N ILE A 32 -8.20 -10.30 1.89
CA ILE A 32 -9.11 -9.46 1.11
C ILE A 32 -9.34 -8.10 1.80
N ILE A 33 -9.45 -8.10 3.13
CA ILE A 33 -9.74 -6.90 3.91
C ILE A 33 -8.50 -6.02 4.09
N ALA A 34 -7.36 -6.60 4.45
CA ALA A 34 -6.16 -5.83 4.81
C ALA A 34 -5.31 -5.40 3.60
N GLY A 35 -5.50 -6.04 2.45
CA GLY A 35 -4.69 -5.82 1.25
C GLY A 35 -3.50 -6.77 1.17
N PHE A 36 -2.90 -6.80 -0.01
CA PHE A 36 -1.77 -7.67 -0.32
C PHE A 36 -0.45 -7.04 0.10
N SER A 37 0.59 -7.87 0.20
CA SER A 37 1.95 -7.40 0.38
C SER A 37 2.34 -6.48 -0.77
N ASN A 38 2.86 -5.29 -0.44
CA ASN A 38 3.29 -4.29 -1.40
C ASN A 38 4.71 -3.84 -1.08
N TYR A 39 5.60 -4.03 -2.03
CA TYR A 39 6.98 -3.54 -2.00
C TYR A 39 7.09 -2.31 -2.89
N TYR A 40 7.77 -1.30 -2.44
CA TYR A 40 8.01 -0.08 -3.20
C TYR A 40 9.48 0.31 -3.16
N ASP A 41 10.05 0.57 -4.34
CA ASP A 41 11.40 1.12 -4.50
C ASP A 41 11.27 2.51 -5.12
N LYS A 42 11.55 3.53 -4.31
CA LYS A 42 11.41 4.93 -4.70
C LYS A 42 12.44 5.34 -5.76
N VAL A 43 13.64 4.76 -5.71
CA VAL A 43 14.73 5.09 -6.65
C VAL A 43 14.41 4.53 -8.03
N LYS A 44 13.94 3.30 -8.09
CA LYS A 44 13.54 2.64 -9.34
C LYS A 44 12.16 3.07 -9.83
N GLY A 45 11.34 3.66 -8.97
CA GLY A 45 9.95 4.02 -9.29
C GLY A 45 9.08 2.81 -9.61
N ILE A 46 9.33 1.68 -8.94
CA ILE A 46 8.58 0.44 -9.13
C ILE A 46 7.85 0.03 -7.87
N SER A 47 6.68 -0.57 -8.06
CA SER A 47 5.90 -1.23 -7.01
C SER A 47 5.72 -2.70 -7.38
N ILE A 48 5.93 -3.60 -6.42
CA ILE A 48 5.71 -5.03 -6.59
C ILE A 48 4.60 -5.44 -5.63
N ASN A 49 3.52 -5.99 -6.18
CA ASN A 49 2.41 -6.53 -5.44
C ASN A 49 2.40 -8.05 -5.56
N GLU A 50 2.14 -8.72 -4.47
CA GLU A 50 1.86 -10.16 -4.47
C GLU A 50 0.34 -10.34 -4.52
N ASN A 51 -0.15 -11.11 -5.49
CA ASN A 51 -1.58 -11.42 -5.59
C ASN A 51 -1.95 -12.66 -4.74
N MET A 52 -3.25 -13.01 -4.68
CA MET A 52 -3.77 -14.16 -3.92
C MET A 52 -3.16 -15.51 -4.32
N GLN A 53 -2.57 -15.61 -5.50
CA GLN A 53 -1.95 -16.83 -6.03
C GLN A 53 -0.43 -16.84 -5.80
N GLY A 54 0.10 -15.87 -5.05
CA GLY A 54 1.54 -15.73 -4.84
C GLY A 54 2.31 -15.23 -6.08
N ILE A 55 1.59 -14.71 -7.10
CA ILE A 55 2.23 -14.16 -8.29
C ILE A 55 2.68 -12.74 -8.01
N LEU A 56 3.93 -12.45 -8.33
CA LEU A 56 4.52 -11.13 -8.17
C LEU A 56 4.25 -10.29 -9.41
N LEU A 57 3.58 -9.16 -9.22
CA LEU A 57 3.25 -8.20 -10.28
C LEU A 57 4.02 -6.91 -10.03
N ALA A 58 4.88 -6.55 -10.98
CA ALA A 58 5.59 -5.27 -10.94
C ALA A 58 4.99 -4.29 -11.93
N ASP A 59 4.70 -3.11 -11.42
CA ASP A 59 4.26 -1.98 -12.22
C ASP A 59 5.16 -0.77 -11.98
N LYS A 60 5.26 0.09 -12.99
CA LYS A 60 5.75 1.45 -12.75
C LYS A 60 4.84 2.09 -11.72
N TYR A 61 5.42 2.63 -10.67
CA TYR A 61 4.63 3.27 -9.64
C TYR A 61 3.97 4.54 -10.21
N PRO A 62 2.63 4.59 -10.34
CA PRO A 62 1.98 5.79 -10.82
C PRO A 62 2.11 6.89 -9.75
N VAL A 63 2.67 8.02 -10.14
CA VAL A 63 2.70 9.21 -9.26
C VAL A 63 1.26 9.63 -8.99
N LYS A 64 0.84 9.54 -7.72
CA LYS A 64 -0.49 10.02 -7.32
C LYS A 64 -0.49 11.52 -7.24
N ASN A 65 -1.47 12.14 -7.87
CA ASN A 65 -1.64 13.59 -7.83
C ASN A 65 -2.30 14.03 -6.52
N TRP A 66 -1.52 13.99 -5.45
CA TRP A 66 -1.96 14.43 -4.13
C TRP A 66 -2.16 15.95 -4.10
N GLN A 67 -3.30 16.38 -3.58
CA GLN A 67 -3.60 17.77 -3.28
C GLN A 67 -3.49 17.95 -1.77
N VAL A 68 -2.47 18.69 -1.34
CA VAL A 68 -2.25 19.01 0.07
C VAL A 68 -3.07 20.25 0.43
N THR A 69 -3.75 20.19 1.56
CA THR A 69 -4.56 21.31 2.08
C THR A 69 -3.86 22.01 3.24
N SER A 70 -4.40 23.14 3.67
CA SER A 70 -3.98 23.83 4.88
C SER A 70 -4.57 23.25 6.16
N GLU A 71 -5.46 22.25 6.05
CA GLU A 71 -6.05 21.61 7.22
C GLU A 71 -4.99 20.81 7.98
N THR A 72 -4.91 21.05 9.29
CA THR A 72 -3.97 20.36 10.17
C THR A 72 -4.69 19.75 11.36
N ARG A 73 -4.11 18.66 11.88
CA ARG A 73 -4.47 18.10 13.19
C ARG A 73 -3.29 17.37 13.79
N LYS A 74 -3.31 17.17 15.10
CA LYS A 74 -2.36 16.27 15.77
C LYS A 74 -2.86 14.84 15.71
N ILE A 75 -1.97 13.93 15.32
CA ILE A 75 -2.12 12.49 15.48
C ILE A 75 -0.96 12.05 16.36
N ASP A 76 -1.27 11.60 17.56
CA ASP A 76 -0.29 11.42 18.64
C ASP A 76 0.54 12.72 18.84
N ASN A 77 1.86 12.65 18.79
CA ASN A 77 2.75 13.81 18.95
C ASN A 77 3.08 14.53 17.63
N TYR A 78 2.52 14.09 16.50
CA TYR A 78 2.86 14.61 15.19
C TYR A 78 1.82 15.59 14.66
N LEU A 79 2.28 16.77 14.20
CA LEU A 79 1.44 17.67 13.42
C LEU A 79 1.29 17.10 12.01
N CYS A 80 0.05 16.77 11.64
CA CYS A 80 -0.27 16.22 10.34
C CYS A 80 -1.04 17.21 9.48
N TYR A 81 -0.80 17.13 8.17
CA TYR A 81 -1.53 17.86 7.15
C TYR A 81 -2.44 16.90 6.39
N LYS A 82 -3.60 17.41 6.00
CA LYS A 82 -4.53 16.67 5.18
C LYS A 82 -4.15 16.75 3.70
N ALA A 83 -4.21 15.62 3.04
CA ALA A 83 -4.10 15.53 1.60
C ALA A 83 -5.20 14.63 1.05
N PHE A 84 -5.57 14.87 -0.20
CA PHE A 84 -6.50 13.99 -0.90
C PHE A 84 -6.11 13.86 -2.37
N TYR A 85 -6.55 12.79 -2.99
CA TYR A 85 -6.58 12.67 -4.44
C TYR A 85 -7.85 11.97 -4.88
N SER A 86 -8.20 12.21 -6.13
CA SER A 86 -9.28 11.49 -6.79
C SER A 86 -8.85 11.01 -8.16
N GLU A 87 -9.27 9.83 -8.54
CA GLU A 87 -9.04 9.27 -9.87
C GLU A 87 -10.31 8.58 -10.38
N ASN A 88 -10.54 8.68 -11.69
CA ASN A 88 -11.64 7.96 -12.32
C ASN A 88 -11.19 6.55 -12.64
N ASN A 89 -11.81 5.58 -11.99
CA ASN A 89 -11.60 4.17 -12.24
C ASN A 89 -12.73 3.61 -13.13
N LYS A 90 -12.37 3.05 -14.29
CA LYS A 90 -13.31 2.28 -15.11
C LYS A 90 -13.30 0.83 -14.64
N LYS A 91 -14.21 0.46 -13.77
CA LYS A 91 -14.44 -0.95 -13.40
C LYS A 91 -15.79 -1.42 -13.93
N ALA A 92 -15.79 -2.53 -14.66
CA ALA A 92 -16.98 -3.16 -15.22
C ALA A 92 -17.85 -2.19 -16.05
N GLY A 93 -17.24 -1.33 -16.87
CA GLY A 93 -17.95 -0.40 -17.77
C GLY A 93 -18.63 0.79 -17.06
N LYS A 94 -18.43 0.96 -15.76
CA LYS A 94 -18.95 2.11 -14.98
C LYS A 94 -17.81 2.99 -14.54
N ASP A 95 -17.94 4.31 -14.78
CA ASP A 95 -17.05 5.31 -14.21
C ASP A 95 -17.27 5.36 -12.70
N ARG A 96 -16.23 5.10 -11.94
CA ARG A 96 -16.24 5.23 -10.48
C ARG A 96 -15.17 6.24 -10.06
N LEU A 97 -15.58 7.21 -9.27
CA LEU A 97 -14.66 8.15 -8.68
C LEU A 97 -14.08 7.53 -7.41
N LYS A 98 -12.80 7.18 -7.47
CA LYS A 98 -12.03 6.81 -6.29
C LYS A 98 -11.58 8.07 -5.58
N LYS A 99 -11.94 8.21 -4.33
CA LYS A 99 -11.49 9.27 -3.43
C LYS A 99 -10.68 8.69 -2.30
N VAL A 100 -9.56 9.29 -2.01
CA VAL A 100 -8.68 8.92 -0.90
C VAL A 100 -8.27 10.16 -0.13
N THR A 101 -8.42 10.10 1.18
CA THR A 101 -7.98 11.15 2.09
C THR A 101 -6.87 10.59 2.99
N ALA A 102 -5.79 11.35 3.14
CA ALA A 102 -4.66 10.99 3.98
C ALA A 102 -4.29 12.13 4.93
N TRP A 103 -3.75 11.75 6.08
CA TRP A 103 -3.09 12.64 7.02
C TRP A 103 -1.63 12.21 7.15
N PHE A 104 -0.72 13.10 6.83
CA PHE A 104 0.70 12.82 6.83
C PHE A 104 1.49 13.82 7.70
N ALA A 105 2.59 13.35 8.26
CA ALA A 105 3.46 14.11 9.14
C ALA A 105 4.75 14.52 8.40
N PRO A 106 4.95 15.80 8.03
CA PRO A 106 6.19 16.26 7.39
C PRO A 106 7.43 16.12 8.27
N SER A 107 7.25 16.12 9.61
CA SER A 107 8.35 15.88 10.56
C SER A 107 8.93 14.47 10.49
N LEU A 108 8.24 13.55 9.83
CA LEU A 108 8.72 12.22 9.48
C LEU A 108 8.96 12.19 7.96
N PRO A 109 10.17 12.51 7.47
CA PRO A 109 10.41 12.78 6.03
C PRO A 109 10.50 11.51 5.18
N TYR A 110 9.56 10.60 5.39
CA TYR A 110 9.43 9.34 4.66
C TYR A 110 8.17 9.38 3.81
N SER A 111 8.33 9.37 2.48
CA SER A 111 7.20 9.50 1.53
C SER A 111 6.39 8.21 1.38
N TYR A 112 6.10 7.51 2.48
CA TYR A 112 5.45 6.21 2.49
C TYR A 112 4.09 6.24 3.18
N GLY A 113 3.23 5.34 2.74
CA GLY A 113 1.93 5.10 3.33
C GLY A 113 1.53 3.63 3.27
N PRO A 114 0.35 3.27 3.77
CA PRO A 114 -0.15 1.90 3.71
C PRO A 114 -0.42 1.49 2.27
N ASN A 115 -0.25 0.19 1.97
CA ASN A 115 -0.44 -0.39 0.66
C ASN A 115 0.41 0.36 -0.41
N SER A 116 -0.20 0.91 -1.44
CA SER A 116 0.48 1.67 -2.50
C SER A 116 0.22 3.19 -2.42
N TYR A 117 -0.13 3.71 -1.24
CA TYR A 117 -0.45 5.12 -1.05
C TYR A 117 0.78 5.93 -0.61
N ASN A 118 1.79 6.00 -1.51
CA ASN A 118 3.05 6.70 -1.28
C ASN A 118 3.05 8.09 -1.97
N GLY A 119 4.12 8.88 -1.76
CA GLY A 119 4.41 10.09 -2.52
C GLY A 119 4.06 11.41 -1.84
N LEU A 120 3.45 11.38 -0.64
CA LEU A 120 3.29 12.58 0.19
C LEU A 120 4.64 13.00 0.79
N PRO A 121 4.86 14.30 1.09
CA PRO A 121 6.11 14.80 1.66
C PRO A 121 6.17 14.54 3.19
N GLY A 122 5.96 13.30 3.59
CA GLY A 122 5.96 12.82 4.96
C GLY A 122 5.26 11.48 5.10
N LEU A 123 5.46 10.83 6.25
CA LEU A 123 4.85 9.54 6.56
C LEU A 123 3.33 9.68 6.74
N VAL A 124 2.57 8.84 6.07
CA VAL A 124 1.12 8.78 6.21
C VAL A 124 0.76 8.10 7.53
N LEU A 125 0.09 8.82 8.42
CA LEU A 125 -0.33 8.31 9.72
C LEU A 125 -1.78 7.83 9.75
N GLU A 126 -2.62 8.38 8.88
CA GLU A 126 -3.99 7.91 8.70
C GLU A 126 -4.39 8.05 7.23
N LEU A 127 -5.16 7.10 6.73
CA LEU A 127 -5.65 7.09 5.35
C LEU A 127 -7.02 6.42 5.28
N LEU A 128 -7.95 7.10 4.61
CA LEU A 128 -9.27 6.58 4.28
C LEU A 128 -9.39 6.44 2.75
N ASP A 129 -9.60 5.22 2.29
CA ASP A 129 -10.04 4.93 0.93
C ASP A 129 -11.57 4.82 0.92
N GLU A 130 -12.24 5.83 0.36
CA GLU A 130 -13.71 5.91 0.38
C GLU A 130 -14.37 4.87 -0.55
N GLU A 131 -13.69 4.42 -1.61
CA GLU A 131 -14.21 3.40 -2.52
C GLU A 131 -14.27 2.03 -1.84
N THR A 132 -13.17 1.63 -1.20
CA THR A 132 -13.06 0.32 -0.55
C THR A 132 -13.53 0.33 0.90
N LYS A 133 -13.84 1.52 1.46
CA LYS A 133 -14.19 1.74 2.87
C LYS A 133 -13.09 1.26 3.83
N LYS A 134 -11.83 1.30 3.38
CA LYS A 134 -10.68 0.91 4.19
C LYS A 134 -10.10 2.13 4.90
N LEU A 135 -9.99 2.01 6.21
CA LEU A 135 -9.31 2.97 7.06
C LEU A 135 -8.01 2.35 7.58
N TYR A 136 -6.91 3.04 7.32
CA TYR A 136 -5.60 2.73 7.89
C TYR A 136 -5.23 3.81 8.90
N PHE A 137 -4.70 3.42 10.03
CA PHE A 137 -4.16 4.35 11.01
C PHE A 137 -2.93 3.76 11.68
N VAL A 138 -1.99 4.63 12.02
CA VAL A 138 -0.77 4.24 12.72
C VAL A 138 -1.09 4.00 14.19
N LYS A 139 -0.70 2.83 14.69
CA LYS A 139 -0.79 2.48 16.10
C LYS A 139 0.48 2.81 16.88
N SER A 140 1.63 2.63 16.24
CA SER A 140 2.94 2.92 16.82
C SER A 140 3.97 3.15 15.73
N ILE A 141 4.97 3.95 16.01
CA ILE A 141 6.11 4.22 15.13
C ILE A 141 7.37 3.88 15.91
N GLU A 142 8.21 3.04 15.33
CA GLU A 142 9.54 2.74 15.83
C GLU A 142 10.56 3.17 14.79
N LEU A 143 11.35 4.17 15.09
CA LEU A 143 12.46 4.63 14.26
C LEU A 143 13.75 4.06 14.84
N LYS A 144 14.55 3.42 13.99
CA LYS A 144 15.85 2.86 14.34
C LYS A 144 16.96 3.69 13.73
N ASP A 145 18.07 3.84 14.47
CA ASP A 145 19.25 4.54 13.96
C ASP A 145 19.91 3.78 12.80
N GLU A 146 19.79 2.46 12.81
CA GLU A 146 20.29 1.62 11.73
C GLU A 146 19.23 1.45 10.63
N SER A 147 19.67 1.61 9.38
CA SER A 147 18.81 1.35 8.22
C SER A 147 18.46 -0.12 8.12
N ILE A 148 17.18 -0.43 8.10
CA ILE A 148 16.70 -1.79 7.86
C ILE A 148 16.81 -2.15 6.38
N GLU A 149 17.21 -3.40 6.11
CA GLU A 149 17.19 -3.96 4.76
C GLU A 149 15.76 -4.41 4.40
N ILE A 150 15.20 -3.86 3.34
CA ILE A 150 13.93 -4.34 2.79
C ILE A 150 14.21 -5.44 1.77
N LYS A 151 13.91 -6.68 2.14
CA LYS A 151 14.12 -7.85 1.27
C LYS A 151 12.96 -7.97 0.28
N PHE A 152 13.25 -7.66 -0.97
CA PHE A 152 12.29 -7.86 -2.06
C PHE A 152 12.11 -9.36 -2.34
N PRO A 153 10.90 -9.79 -2.76
CA PRO A 153 10.63 -11.18 -3.05
C PRO A 153 11.47 -11.66 -4.22
N LYS A 154 11.97 -12.90 -4.10
CA LYS A 154 12.69 -13.58 -5.18
C LYS A 154 11.68 -14.42 -5.96
N GLY A 155 11.74 -14.36 -7.29
CA GLY A 155 10.86 -15.15 -8.15
C GLY A 155 10.63 -14.50 -9.49
N LYS A 156 9.75 -15.11 -10.29
CA LYS A 156 9.36 -14.54 -11.57
C LYS A 156 8.38 -13.40 -11.33
N ILE A 157 8.82 -12.21 -11.63
CA ILE A 157 8.00 -11.00 -11.57
C ILE A 157 7.42 -10.78 -12.96
N LEU A 158 6.11 -10.59 -13.05
CA LEU A 158 5.39 -10.29 -14.29
C LEU A 158 4.93 -8.83 -14.29
N THR A 159 4.87 -8.23 -15.47
CA THR A 159 4.10 -6.99 -15.63
C THR A 159 2.61 -7.31 -15.63
N GLN A 160 1.77 -6.29 -15.39
CA GLN A 160 0.32 -6.45 -15.47
C GLN A 160 -0.12 -6.92 -16.86
N GLU A 161 0.52 -6.44 -17.92
CA GLU A 161 0.25 -6.82 -19.31
C GLU A 161 0.57 -8.30 -19.57
N GLU A 162 1.75 -8.76 -19.11
CA GLU A 162 2.14 -10.17 -19.24
C GLU A 162 1.20 -11.11 -18.49
N TYR A 163 0.77 -10.70 -17.29
CA TYR A 163 -0.19 -11.46 -16.50
C TYR A 163 -1.54 -11.57 -17.20
N MET A 164 -2.09 -10.47 -17.70
CA MET A 164 -3.37 -10.47 -18.43
C MET A 164 -3.30 -11.25 -19.73
N SER A 165 -2.18 -11.16 -20.47
CA SER A 165 -1.96 -11.96 -21.68
C SER A 165 -2.00 -13.47 -21.41
N LYS A 166 -1.36 -13.91 -20.31
CA LYS A 166 -1.38 -15.32 -19.90
C LYS A 166 -2.77 -15.77 -19.46
N ALA A 167 -3.46 -14.95 -18.67
CA ALA A 167 -4.82 -15.26 -18.23
C ALA A 167 -5.76 -15.47 -19.42
N ASN A 168 -5.69 -14.60 -20.43
CA ASN A 168 -6.53 -14.71 -21.64
C ASN A 168 -6.22 -15.97 -22.50
N ASN A 169 -4.99 -16.47 -22.46
CA ASN A 169 -4.61 -17.70 -23.19
C ASN A 169 -5.07 -18.98 -22.49
N PHE A 170 -5.44 -18.94 -21.22
CA PHE A 170 -5.99 -20.08 -20.47
C PHE A 170 -7.49 -20.29 -20.71
N TYR A 171 -8.19 -19.28 -21.24
CA TYR A 171 -9.63 -19.33 -21.54
C TYR A 171 -9.95 -19.50 -23.03
N ARG A 172 -8.97 -19.85 -23.85
CA ARG A 172 -9.12 -20.27 -25.24
C ARG A 172 -8.83 -21.77 -25.39
#